data_3a2eced1c245f552ea011bdde7d8cd3b
#
_entry.id   3a2eced1c245f552ea011bdde7d8cd3b
#
_cell.length_a   1.000
_cell.length_b   1.000
_cell.length_c   1.000
_cell.angle_alpha   90.00
_cell.angle_beta   90.00
_cell.angle_gamma   90.00
#
_symmetry.space_group_name_H-M   'P 1'
#
loop_
_entity.id
_entity.type
_entity.pdbx_description
1 polymer ?
#
loop_
_entity_poly.entity_id
_entity_poly.type
_entity_poly.pdbx_seq_one_letter_code
_entity_poly.pdbx_strand_id
1 'polypeptide(L)'
;MLRAISDHREVRKVQFTGRSTYVLSLPKKWVEEMHLKAGDQVTLVRELDNSLSVVPISSGPSETLSEVTAVILPSEGSNTLKRKVVSMYLAGYNMIHLKLKSGRINPTLRDAVRDVVRRNLVGTEMIADASDIITLQVLLSLPELSVNTAIRRMYLIASSMHKDAMSALAEHNHELAKEVIKSDDEVDRFSLYVLRNLVMAIQNGRVLREMGLKNPSDCLSYRVAVKSIERVADHACSIAEKATRLKDKLPKDSLQKIDKMSHLALSVLGDSVEALLRRDYQLADKTVDNSENIHSLEDDAKAVIEKDKVHDSANIKLALEDIRRTAEYASDIAEAAMNETIDEVIEKHSTSRNA
;
A
#
# COMPACT_ATOMS: atom_id res chain seq x y z
N MET A 1 -3.03 -5.13 -26.58
CA MET A 1 -1.91 -4.69 -27.42
C MET A 1 -0.94 -3.96 -26.51
N LEU A 2 0.18 -4.56 -26.19
CA LEU A 2 1.31 -3.85 -25.60
C LEU A 2 1.72 -2.76 -26.58
N ARG A 3 1.58 -1.49 -26.21
CA ARG A 3 2.25 -0.42 -26.95
C ARG A 3 3.73 -0.78 -26.93
N ALA A 4 4.27 -1.12 -28.09
CA ALA A 4 5.69 -1.18 -28.29
C ALA A 4 6.24 0.15 -27.75
N ILE A 5 7.23 0.07 -26.85
CA ILE A 5 8.05 1.21 -26.48
C ILE A 5 8.75 1.60 -27.76
N SER A 6 8.13 2.50 -28.57
CA SER A 6 8.80 3.08 -29.69
C SER A 6 10.03 3.76 -29.12
N ASP A 7 11.19 3.44 -29.68
CA ASP A 7 12.46 4.03 -29.25
C ASP A 7 12.43 5.53 -29.59
N HIS A 8 11.91 6.33 -28.64
CA HIS A 8 11.82 7.78 -28.75
C HIS A 8 13.18 8.44 -28.46
N ARG A 9 14.27 7.81 -28.91
CA ARG A 9 15.61 8.34 -28.74
C ARG A 9 15.99 9.16 -29.98
N GLU A 10 16.32 10.42 -29.75
CA GLU A 10 16.95 11.26 -30.76
C GLU A 10 18.21 11.89 -30.20
N VAL A 11 19.29 11.85 -30.94
CA VAL A 11 20.54 12.52 -30.59
C VAL A 11 20.53 13.94 -31.12
N ARG A 12 20.73 14.91 -30.24
CA ARG A 12 20.82 16.33 -30.56
C ARG A 12 22.13 16.89 -30.06
N LYS A 13 22.72 17.82 -30.82
CA LYS A 13 23.90 18.54 -30.38
C LYS A 13 23.50 19.73 -29.52
N VAL A 14 24.18 19.87 -28.38
CA VAL A 14 24.08 21.07 -27.55
C VAL A 14 24.83 22.19 -28.26
N GLN A 15 24.16 23.32 -28.43
CA GLN A 15 24.74 24.53 -29.07
C GLN A 15 25.00 25.60 -28.01
N PHE A 16 26.10 26.31 -28.15
CA PHE A 16 26.40 27.44 -27.30
C PHE A 16 26.03 28.75 -28.01
N THR A 17 25.20 29.57 -27.37
CA THR A 17 24.72 30.83 -27.91
C THR A 17 24.98 31.96 -26.91
N GLY A 18 25.41 33.12 -27.41
CA GLY A 18 25.77 34.24 -26.53
C GLY A 18 27.00 33.93 -25.67
N ARG A 19 27.08 34.55 -24.46
CA ARG A 19 28.23 34.41 -23.55
C ARG A 19 28.11 33.33 -22.48
N SER A 20 26.90 32.75 -22.26
CA SER A 20 26.66 31.84 -21.12
C SER A 20 25.51 30.85 -21.31
N THR A 21 24.90 30.77 -22.51
CA THR A 21 23.69 29.97 -22.69
C THR A 21 23.91 28.75 -23.59
N TYR A 22 23.52 27.58 -23.12
CA TYR A 22 23.46 26.39 -23.94
C TYR A 22 22.02 26.16 -24.44
N VAL A 23 21.88 25.78 -25.71
CA VAL A 23 20.58 25.53 -26.37
C VAL A 23 20.52 24.10 -26.87
N LEU A 24 19.39 23.45 -26.65
CA LEU A 24 19.09 22.15 -27.19
C LEU A 24 17.80 22.24 -28.04
N SER A 25 17.88 21.81 -29.31
CA SER A 25 16.69 21.76 -30.19
C SER A 25 15.83 20.55 -29.86
N LEU A 26 14.54 20.75 -29.60
CA LEU A 26 13.57 19.68 -29.44
C LEU A 26 13.08 19.16 -30.80
N PRO A 27 12.86 17.83 -30.96
CA PRO A 27 12.27 17.27 -32.16
C PRO A 27 10.87 17.85 -32.39
N LYS A 28 10.58 18.29 -33.65
CA LYS A 28 9.30 18.91 -33.99
C LYS A 28 8.11 18.00 -33.63
N LYS A 29 8.24 16.72 -33.91
CA LYS A 29 7.21 15.72 -33.57
C LYS A 29 6.88 15.67 -32.08
N TRP A 30 7.88 15.71 -31.19
CA TRP A 30 7.68 15.72 -29.74
C TRP A 30 7.02 17.01 -29.25
N VAL A 31 7.42 18.16 -29.83
CA VAL A 31 6.82 19.47 -29.54
C VAL A 31 5.33 19.48 -29.91
N GLU A 32 4.99 18.91 -31.08
CA GLU A 32 3.61 18.78 -31.53
C GLU A 32 2.78 17.80 -30.66
N GLU A 33 3.37 16.66 -30.26
CA GLU A 33 2.74 15.69 -29.37
C GLU A 33 2.49 16.26 -27.95
N MET A 34 3.37 17.12 -27.46
CA MET A 34 3.23 17.83 -26.18
C MET A 34 2.39 19.11 -26.30
N HIS A 35 1.86 19.45 -27.50
CA HIS A 35 1.10 20.67 -27.78
C HIS A 35 1.82 21.97 -27.41
N LEU A 36 3.16 21.97 -27.42
CA LEU A 36 4.00 23.13 -27.12
C LEU A 36 4.05 24.09 -28.33
N LYS A 37 4.07 25.38 -28.04
CA LYS A 37 4.21 26.45 -29.03
C LYS A 37 5.45 27.29 -28.71
N ALA A 38 5.96 28.00 -29.71
CA ALA A 38 7.02 28.98 -29.51
C ALA A 38 6.56 30.05 -28.52
N GLY A 39 7.37 30.29 -27.48
CA GLY A 39 7.07 31.19 -26.37
C GLY A 39 6.47 30.52 -25.14
N ASP A 40 6.07 29.27 -25.22
CA ASP A 40 5.61 28.54 -24.04
C ASP A 40 6.76 28.32 -23.05
N GLN A 41 6.44 28.39 -21.77
CA GLN A 41 7.40 28.15 -20.69
C GLN A 41 7.45 26.65 -20.34
N VAL A 42 8.66 26.18 -20.07
CA VAL A 42 8.92 24.81 -19.61
C VAL A 42 9.75 24.83 -18.34
N THR A 43 9.49 23.90 -17.44
CA THR A 43 10.33 23.65 -16.29
C THR A 43 11.39 22.62 -16.66
N LEU A 44 12.67 22.94 -16.39
CA LEU A 44 13.78 22.00 -16.50
C LEU A 44 14.06 21.42 -15.12
N VAL A 45 13.98 20.10 -15.01
CA VAL A 45 14.30 19.36 -13.78
C VAL A 45 15.53 18.50 -14.04
N ARG A 46 16.55 18.64 -13.18
CA ARG A 46 17.69 17.71 -13.17
C ARG A 46 17.33 16.53 -12.30
N GLU A 47 17.32 15.36 -12.87
CA GLU A 47 17.04 14.10 -12.19
C GLU A 47 18.29 13.55 -11.48
N LEU A 48 18.09 12.56 -10.60
CA LEU A 48 19.16 11.96 -9.79
C LEU A 48 20.23 11.23 -10.63
N ASP A 49 19.85 10.71 -11.79
CA ASP A 49 20.73 10.04 -12.75
C ASP A 49 21.49 11.02 -13.66
N ASN A 50 21.43 12.34 -13.38
CA ASN A 50 21.93 13.43 -14.18
C ASN A 50 21.24 13.61 -15.54
N SER A 51 20.09 12.99 -15.80
CA SER A 51 19.24 13.33 -16.93
C SER A 51 18.53 14.67 -16.71
N LEU A 52 17.98 15.25 -17.79
CA LEU A 52 17.17 16.47 -17.76
C LEU A 52 15.77 16.16 -18.25
N SER A 53 14.79 16.40 -17.39
CA SER A 53 13.37 16.37 -17.76
C SER A 53 12.91 17.77 -18.17
N VAL A 54 12.16 17.85 -19.28
CA VAL A 54 11.54 19.08 -19.78
C VAL A 54 10.02 18.95 -19.59
N VAL A 55 9.46 19.73 -18.66
CA VAL A 55 8.04 19.68 -18.32
C VAL A 55 7.32 20.96 -18.74
N PRO A 56 6.33 20.90 -19.64
CA PRO A 56 5.55 22.07 -20.04
C PRO A 56 4.79 22.67 -18.85
N ILE A 57 4.88 24.00 -18.63
CA ILE A 57 4.13 24.70 -17.57
C ILE A 57 2.65 24.81 -17.96
N SER A 58 2.37 24.92 -19.26
CA SER A 58 0.98 24.94 -19.81
C SER A 58 0.22 23.64 -19.66
N SER A 59 0.91 22.53 -19.46
CA SER A 59 0.33 21.38 -18.77
C SER A 59 0.23 21.75 -17.29
N GLY A 60 -0.68 22.69 -16.96
CA GLY A 60 -1.27 22.79 -15.62
C GLY A 60 -1.60 21.39 -15.13
N PRO A 61 -2.07 21.13 -13.89
CA PRO A 61 -2.34 19.79 -13.48
C PRO A 61 -3.20 19.14 -14.58
N SER A 62 -2.53 18.56 -15.60
CA SER A 62 -3.16 17.56 -16.41
C SER A 62 -3.34 16.41 -15.46
N GLU A 63 -4.34 16.54 -14.60
CA GLU A 63 -5.27 15.46 -14.41
C GLU A 63 -5.78 15.12 -15.80
N THR A 64 -4.91 14.53 -16.63
CA THR A 64 -5.40 13.66 -17.68
C THR A 64 -6.12 12.61 -16.89
N LEU A 65 -7.45 12.83 -16.76
CA LEU A 65 -8.37 11.85 -16.21
C LEU A 65 -8.05 10.59 -16.99
N SER A 66 -7.22 9.73 -16.41
CA SER A 66 -6.84 8.49 -17.05
C SER A 66 -8.11 7.65 -17.10
N GLU A 67 -8.71 7.64 -18.30
CA GLU A 67 -10.00 7.02 -18.56
C GLU A 67 -9.80 5.65 -19.21
N VAL A 68 -10.59 4.68 -18.78
CA VAL A 68 -10.58 3.33 -19.34
C VAL A 68 -11.99 2.80 -19.52
N THR A 69 -12.22 2.10 -20.64
CA THR A 69 -13.45 1.34 -20.87
C THR A 69 -13.14 -0.15 -20.86
N ALA A 70 -13.77 -0.87 -19.93
CA ALA A 70 -13.68 -2.32 -19.85
C ALA A 70 -14.99 -2.95 -20.31
N VAL A 71 -14.90 -3.91 -21.23
CA VAL A 71 -16.05 -4.67 -21.70
C VAL A 71 -16.38 -5.77 -20.68
N ILE A 72 -17.64 -5.80 -20.25
CA ILE A 72 -18.20 -6.89 -19.44
C ILE A 72 -18.71 -7.97 -20.40
N LEU A 73 -18.36 -9.22 -20.12
CA LEU A 73 -18.89 -10.36 -20.86
C LEU A 73 -20.15 -10.87 -20.15
N PRO A 74 -21.20 -11.32 -20.90
CA PRO A 74 -22.43 -11.87 -20.30
C PRO A 74 -22.19 -13.08 -19.38
N SER A 75 -21.11 -13.84 -19.63
CA SER A 75 -20.69 -15.00 -18.83
C SER A 75 -19.75 -14.65 -17.69
N GLU A 76 -19.43 -13.38 -17.47
CA GLU A 76 -18.49 -12.95 -16.44
C GLU A 76 -19.08 -13.05 -15.05
N GLY A 77 -18.38 -13.74 -14.13
CA GLY A 77 -18.83 -13.88 -12.73
C GLY A 77 -18.54 -12.61 -11.91
N SER A 78 -19.34 -12.38 -10.88
CA SER A 78 -19.21 -11.22 -9.97
C SER A 78 -17.79 -11.02 -9.42
N ASN A 79 -17.13 -12.08 -8.97
CA ASN A 79 -15.77 -12.00 -8.41
C ASN A 79 -14.74 -11.62 -9.48
N THR A 80 -14.92 -12.06 -10.73
CA THR A 80 -14.04 -11.66 -11.85
C THR A 80 -14.20 -10.18 -12.14
N LEU A 81 -15.44 -9.67 -12.14
CA LEU A 81 -15.73 -8.26 -12.34
C LEU A 81 -15.16 -7.39 -11.20
N LYS A 82 -15.32 -7.82 -9.92
CA LYS A 82 -14.70 -7.14 -8.76
C LYS A 82 -13.18 -7.01 -8.94
N ARG A 83 -12.48 -8.12 -9.25
CA ARG A 83 -11.02 -8.09 -9.48
C ARG A 83 -10.63 -7.19 -10.63
N LYS A 84 -11.40 -7.16 -11.73
CA LYS A 84 -11.16 -6.27 -12.87
C LYS A 84 -11.26 -4.80 -12.46
N VAL A 85 -12.28 -4.43 -11.67
CA VAL A 85 -12.46 -3.06 -11.15
C VAL A 85 -11.28 -2.67 -10.25
N VAL A 86 -10.91 -3.52 -9.28
CA VAL A 86 -9.75 -3.29 -8.41
C VAL A 86 -8.46 -3.14 -9.21
N SER A 87 -8.24 -3.96 -10.25
CA SER A 87 -7.05 -3.86 -11.10
C SER A 87 -6.97 -2.53 -11.86
N MET A 88 -8.10 -2.03 -12.37
CA MET A 88 -8.14 -0.72 -13.05
C MET A 88 -7.93 0.43 -12.04
N TYR A 89 -8.51 0.34 -10.85
CA TYR A 89 -8.26 1.29 -9.78
C TYR A 89 -6.77 1.34 -9.42
N LEU A 90 -6.13 0.19 -9.19
CA LEU A 90 -4.69 0.08 -8.87
C LEU A 90 -3.79 0.58 -10.01
N ALA A 91 -4.21 0.40 -11.28
CA ALA A 91 -3.47 0.91 -12.43
C ALA A 91 -3.48 2.44 -12.55
N GLY A 92 -4.22 3.16 -11.68
CA GLY A 92 -4.23 4.61 -11.62
C GLY A 92 -5.34 5.28 -12.44
N TYR A 93 -6.29 4.53 -13.03
CA TYR A 93 -7.40 5.13 -13.76
C TYR A 93 -8.34 5.92 -12.83
N ASN A 94 -8.68 7.15 -13.23
CA ASN A 94 -9.58 8.02 -12.49
C ASN A 94 -11.03 7.88 -12.95
N MET A 95 -11.24 7.52 -14.22
CA MET A 95 -12.56 7.27 -14.80
C MET A 95 -12.59 5.84 -15.37
N ILE A 96 -13.52 5.02 -14.88
CA ILE A 96 -13.65 3.61 -15.26
C ILE A 96 -15.04 3.36 -15.79
N HIS A 97 -15.15 3.01 -17.07
CA HIS A 97 -16.40 2.63 -17.73
C HIS A 97 -16.48 1.11 -17.85
N LEU A 98 -17.50 0.53 -17.25
CA LEU A 98 -17.84 -0.88 -17.35
C LEU A 98 -18.99 -1.03 -18.34
N LYS A 99 -18.69 -1.41 -19.59
CA LYS A 99 -19.67 -1.46 -20.68
C LYS A 99 -19.99 -2.90 -21.08
N LEU A 100 -21.27 -3.23 -21.11
CA LEU A 100 -21.72 -4.50 -21.67
C LEU A 100 -21.79 -4.39 -23.21
N LYS A 101 -21.29 -5.40 -23.92
CA LYS A 101 -21.27 -5.38 -25.38
C LYS A 101 -22.67 -5.34 -26.01
N SER A 102 -23.65 -6.02 -25.37
CA SER A 102 -25.06 -6.04 -25.79
C SER A 102 -25.95 -6.46 -24.65
N GLY A 103 -27.16 -5.91 -24.57
CA GLY A 103 -28.14 -6.24 -23.55
C GLY A 103 -28.08 -5.34 -22.31
N ARG A 104 -28.50 -5.85 -21.17
CA ARG A 104 -28.53 -5.14 -19.89
C ARG A 104 -27.60 -5.80 -18.88
N ILE A 105 -26.90 -5.00 -18.08
CA ILE A 105 -26.05 -5.48 -16.97
C ILE A 105 -26.97 -6.18 -15.95
N ASN A 106 -26.62 -7.42 -15.64
CA ASN A 106 -27.34 -8.23 -14.66
C ASN A 106 -27.31 -7.54 -13.26
N PRO A 107 -28.41 -7.52 -12.52
CA PRO A 107 -28.46 -6.98 -11.15
C PRO A 107 -27.33 -7.50 -10.24
N THR A 108 -27.03 -8.79 -10.28
CA THR A 108 -25.94 -9.42 -9.48
C THR A 108 -24.57 -8.82 -9.80
N LEU A 109 -24.25 -8.51 -11.07
CA LEU A 109 -23.00 -7.84 -11.47
C LEU A 109 -23.00 -6.38 -11.00
N ARG A 110 -24.14 -5.71 -11.09
CA ARG A 110 -24.32 -4.34 -10.62
C ARG A 110 -24.09 -4.21 -9.11
N ASP A 111 -24.68 -5.11 -8.34
CA ASP A 111 -24.52 -5.16 -6.89
C ASP A 111 -23.05 -5.50 -6.51
N ALA A 112 -22.38 -6.36 -7.28
CA ALA A 112 -20.97 -6.66 -7.09
C ALA A 112 -20.08 -5.41 -7.31
N VAL A 113 -20.40 -4.55 -8.30
CA VAL A 113 -19.69 -3.28 -8.51
C VAL A 113 -19.95 -2.31 -7.36
N ARG A 114 -21.21 -2.16 -6.91
CA ARG A 114 -21.55 -1.32 -5.77
C ARG A 114 -20.84 -1.75 -4.50
N ASP A 115 -20.78 -3.06 -4.25
CA ASP A 115 -20.13 -3.65 -3.09
C ASP A 115 -18.62 -3.35 -3.09
N VAL A 116 -17.90 -3.61 -4.19
CA VAL A 116 -16.46 -3.34 -4.28
C VAL A 116 -16.14 -1.84 -4.16
N VAL A 117 -16.94 -0.95 -4.75
CA VAL A 117 -16.76 0.49 -4.60
C VAL A 117 -16.90 0.92 -3.15
N ARG A 118 -17.94 0.47 -2.46
CA ARG A 118 -18.20 0.86 -1.07
C ARG A 118 -17.21 0.28 -0.07
N ARG A 119 -16.81 -0.99 -0.24
CA ARG A 119 -15.97 -1.69 0.74
C ARG A 119 -14.48 -1.53 0.48
N ASN A 120 -14.06 -1.47 -0.80
CA ASN A 120 -12.64 -1.60 -1.13
C ASN A 120 -12.00 -0.35 -1.74
N LEU A 121 -12.77 0.56 -2.36
CA LEU A 121 -12.19 1.65 -3.14
C LEU A 121 -12.38 3.02 -2.45
N VAL A 122 -11.32 3.52 -1.81
CA VAL A 122 -11.34 4.83 -1.16
C VAL A 122 -11.56 5.93 -2.19
N GLY A 123 -12.51 6.85 -1.89
CA GLY A 123 -12.77 8.02 -2.71
C GLY A 123 -13.30 7.73 -4.10
N THR A 124 -13.90 6.56 -4.31
CA THR A 124 -14.50 6.17 -5.59
C THR A 124 -16.00 6.22 -5.51
N GLU A 125 -16.64 6.85 -6.48
CA GLU A 125 -18.08 6.98 -6.58
C GLU A 125 -18.60 6.43 -7.91
N MET A 126 -19.82 5.88 -7.89
CA MET A 126 -20.55 5.48 -9.07
C MET A 126 -21.32 6.70 -9.59
N ILE A 127 -20.81 7.36 -10.63
CA ILE A 127 -21.38 8.60 -11.17
C ILE A 127 -22.43 8.36 -12.25
N ALA A 128 -22.45 7.18 -12.90
CA ALA A 128 -23.48 6.78 -13.84
C ALA A 128 -23.80 5.29 -13.70
N ASP A 129 -25.08 4.96 -13.79
CA ASP A 129 -25.63 3.61 -13.65
C ASP A 129 -26.77 3.41 -14.67
N ALA A 130 -26.41 3.20 -15.94
CA ALA A 130 -27.35 2.95 -17.02
C ALA A 130 -27.55 1.44 -17.27
N SER A 131 -28.41 1.10 -18.20
CA SER A 131 -28.75 -0.32 -18.46
C SER A 131 -27.58 -1.16 -18.93
N ASP A 132 -26.67 -0.60 -19.71
CA ASP A 132 -25.56 -1.26 -20.41
C ASP A 132 -24.17 -0.75 -20.01
N ILE A 133 -24.11 0.31 -19.18
CA ILE A 133 -22.86 0.92 -18.74
C ILE A 133 -22.95 1.36 -17.27
N ILE A 134 -21.86 1.14 -16.53
CA ILE A 134 -21.61 1.71 -15.21
C ILE A 134 -20.34 2.54 -15.30
N THR A 135 -20.36 3.76 -14.76
CA THR A 135 -19.19 4.63 -14.71
C THR A 135 -18.80 4.91 -13.28
N LEU A 136 -17.54 4.65 -12.96
CA LEU A 136 -16.91 4.94 -11.67
C LEU A 136 -15.94 6.09 -11.82
N GLN A 137 -15.90 6.98 -10.84
CA GLN A 137 -14.95 8.09 -10.76
C GLN A 137 -14.22 8.07 -9.43
N VAL A 138 -12.90 8.18 -9.46
CA VAL A 138 -12.06 8.38 -8.27
C VAL A 138 -11.97 9.88 -8.02
N LEU A 139 -12.53 10.34 -6.90
CA LEU A 139 -12.67 11.75 -6.53
C LEU A 139 -11.58 12.21 -5.56
N LEU A 140 -10.99 11.28 -4.78
CA LEU A 140 -10.01 11.61 -3.75
C LEU A 140 -8.63 11.86 -4.36
N SER A 141 -8.02 12.96 -3.97
CA SER A 141 -6.66 13.36 -4.36
C SER A 141 -5.64 13.17 -3.22
N LEU A 142 -4.34 13.11 -3.55
CA LEU A 142 -3.25 13.01 -2.57
C LEU A 142 -3.22 14.14 -1.53
N PRO A 143 -3.51 15.42 -1.87
CA PRO A 143 -3.56 16.49 -0.89
C PRO A 143 -4.65 16.30 0.19
N GLU A 144 -5.73 15.57 -0.13
CA GLU A 144 -6.82 15.31 0.81
C GLU A 144 -6.50 14.16 1.77
N LEU A 145 -5.76 13.14 1.31
CA LEU A 145 -5.32 12.03 2.13
C LEU A 145 -3.89 11.62 1.74
N SER A 146 -2.91 12.05 2.53
CA SER A 146 -1.52 11.67 2.29
C SER A 146 -1.31 10.17 2.55
N VAL A 147 -0.35 9.57 1.81
CA VAL A 147 0.03 8.16 1.97
C VAL A 147 0.48 7.86 3.41
N ASN A 148 1.27 8.75 4.02
CA ASN A 148 1.70 8.59 5.40
C ASN A 148 0.51 8.58 6.39
N THR A 149 -0.49 9.42 6.14
CA THR A 149 -1.73 9.42 6.94
C THR A 149 -2.51 8.12 6.75
N ALA A 150 -2.59 7.61 5.53
CA ALA A 150 -3.26 6.34 5.24
C ALA A 150 -2.56 5.16 5.93
N ILE A 151 -1.23 5.07 5.86
CA ILE A 151 -0.42 4.05 6.54
C ILE A 151 -0.61 4.14 8.06
N ARG A 152 -0.58 5.34 8.64
CA ARG A 152 -0.84 5.53 10.07
C ARG A 152 -2.23 5.06 10.47
N ARG A 153 -3.25 5.30 9.65
CA ARG A 153 -4.60 4.78 9.89
C ARG A 153 -4.66 3.26 9.82
N MET A 154 -4.04 2.64 8.81
CA MET A 154 -3.94 1.18 8.71
C MET A 154 -3.31 0.58 9.97
N TYR A 155 -2.17 1.13 10.41
CA TYR A 155 -1.50 0.72 11.63
C TYR A 155 -2.40 0.81 12.88
N LEU A 156 -3.09 1.93 13.06
CA LEU A 156 -3.98 2.14 14.20
C LEU A 156 -5.14 1.13 14.21
N ILE A 157 -5.74 0.88 13.04
CA ILE A 157 -6.83 -0.09 12.90
C ILE A 157 -6.31 -1.51 13.17
N ALA A 158 -5.23 -1.94 12.51
CA ALA A 158 -4.65 -3.27 12.69
C ALA A 158 -4.20 -3.53 14.14
N SER A 159 -3.62 -2.51 14.80
CA SER A 159 -3.25 -2.59 16.22
C SER A 159 -4.47 -2.68 17.14
N SER A 160 -5.57 -1.97 16.84
CA SER A 160 -6.82 -2.10 17.58
C SER A 160 -7.43 -3.47 17.39
N MET A 161 -7.50 -3.96 16.14
CA MET A 161 -7.99 -5.30 15.81
C MET A 161 -7.21 -6.38 16.57
N HIS A 162 -5.89 -6.27 16.63
CA HIS A 162 -5.06 -7.22 17.38
C HIS A 162 -5.39 -7.19 18.89
N LYS A 163 -5.50 -6.00 19.49
CA LYS A 163 -5.85 -5.84 20.92
C LYS A 163 -7.24 -6.42 21.22
N ASP A 164 -8.20 -6.13 20.36
CA ASP A 164 -9.57 -6.59 20.51
C ASP A 164 -9.67 -8.11 20.33
N ALA A 165 -8.90 -8.70 19.39
CA ALA A 165 -8.78 -10.14 19.21
C ALA A 165 -8.18 -10.81 20.44
N MET A 166 -7.16 -10.21 21.06
CA MET A 166 -6.56 -10.69 22.30
C MET A 166 -7.53 -10.60 23.48
N SER A 167 -8.29 -9.51 23.58
CA SER A 167 -9.34 -9.35 24.58
C SER A 167 -10.46 -10.39 24.40
N ALA A 168 -10.87 -10.62 23.14
CA ALA A 168 -11.85 -11.66 22.82
C ALA A 168 -11.36 -13.06 23.23
N LEU A 169 -10.08 -13.35 23.01
CA LEU A 169 -9.45 -14.61 23.42
C LEU A 169 -9.42 -14.76 24.96
N ALA A 170 -9.02 -13.71 25.67
CA ALA A 170 -8.89 -13.71 27.14
C ALA A 170 -10.24 -13.78 27.85
N GLU A 171 -11.21 -13.05 27.38
CA GLU A 171 -12.55 -12.95 27.99
C GLU A 171 -13.53 -14.03 27.51
N HIS A 172 -13.15 -14.79 26.47
CA HIS A 172 -14.04 -15.73 25.77
C HIS A 172 -15.26 -14.99 25.16
N ASN A 173 -14.99 -13.81 24.54
CA ASN A 173 -16.01 -12.91 24.04
C ASN A 173 -16.21 -13.09 22.51
N HIS A 174 -17.19 -13.90 22.13
CA HIS A 174 -17.45 -14.21 20.73
C HIS A 174 -18.04 -13.05 19.92
N GLU A 175 -18.72 -12.11 20.57
CA GLU A 175 -19.25 -10.93 19.87
C GLU A 175 -18.14 -9.96 19.49
N LEU A 176 -17.20 -9.71 20.41
CA LEU A 176 -16.03 -8.90 20.12
C LEU A 176 -15.18 -9.53 18.99
N ALA A 177 -14.99 -10.85 19.01
CA ALA A 177 -14.31 -11.57 17.94
C ALA A 177 -14.94 -11.35 16.56
N LYS A 178 -16.28 -11.38 16.48
CA LYS A 178 -17.00 -11.09 15.22
C LYS A 178 -16.84 -9.66 14.74
N GLU A 179 -16.72 -8.70 15.65
CA GLU A 179 -16.48 -7.30 15.31
C GLU A 179 -15.09 -7.09 14.74
N VAL A 180 -14.07 -7.75 15.31
CA VAL A 180 -12.69 -7.73 14.75
C VAL A 180 -12.70 -8.21 13.29
N ILE A 181 -13.35 -9.34 13.01
CA ILE A 181 -13.40 -9.89 11.64
C ILE A 181 -14.06 -8.93 10.64
N LYS A 182 -15.02 -8.12 11.08
CA LYS A 182 -15.65 -7.11 10.21
C LYS A 182 -14.77 -5.89 9.94
N SER A 183 -13.84 -5.59 10.85
CA SER A 183 -12.97 -4.40 10.74
C SER A 183 -11.88 -4.53 9.67
N ASP A 184 -11.64 -5.73 9.16
CA ASP A 184 -10.63 -6.03 8.15
C ASP A 184 -10.84 -5.27 6.83
N ASP A 185 -12.08 -5.13 6.40
CA ASP A 185 -12.45 -4.37 5.20
C ASP A 185 -11.85 -2.95 5.18
N GLU A 186 -11.64 -2.31 6.35
CA GLU A 186 -11.09 -0.96 6.42
C GLU A 186 -9.58 -0.93 6.17
N VAL A 187 -8.83 -1.91 6.68
CA VAL A 187 -7.38 -2.01 6.43
C VAL A 187 -7.14 -2.30 4.94
N ASP A 188 -7.88 -3.24 4.37
CA ASP A 188 -7.86 -3.57 2.95
C ASP A 188 -8.10 -2.35 2.07
N ARG A 189 -9.09 -1.55 2.43
CA ARG A 189 -9.49 -0.35 1.71
C ARG A 189 -8.37 0.68 1.64
N PHE A 190 -7.68 0.95 2.77
CA PHE A 190 -6.52 1.83 2.79
C PHE A 190 -5.29 1.22 2.11
N SER A 191 -5.10 -0.09 2.20
CA SER A 191 -4.05 -0.81 1.48
C SER A 191 -4.16 -0.57 -0.03
N LEU A 192 -5.33 -0.78 -0.61
CA LEU A 192 -5.57 -0.53 -2.04
C LEU A 192 -5.36 0.94 -2.42
N TYR A 193 -5.76 1.89 -1.57
CA TYR A 193 -5.52 3.31 -1.78
C TYR A 193 -4.02 3.65 -1.84
N VAL A 194 -3.25 3.17 -0.88
CA VAL A 194 -1.79 3.40 -0.87
C VAL A 194 -1.13 2.75 -2.08
N LEU A 195 -1.45 1.49 -2.38
CA LEU A 195 -0.89 0.78 -3.52
C LEU A 195 -1.18 1.49 -4.86
N ARG A 196 -2.40 2.03 -5.06
CA ARG A 196 -2.71 2.86 -6.21
C ARG A 196 -1.78 4.08 -6.31
N ASN A 197 -1.60 4.81 -5.21
CA ASN A 197 -0.75 6.00 -5.19
C ASN A 197 0.72 5.66 -5.45
N LEU A 198 1.23 4.53 -4.94
CA LEU A 198 2.59 4.04 -5.25
C LEU A 198 2.77 3.74 -6.73
N VAL A 199 1.79 3.10 -7.39
CA VAL A 199 1.82 2.84 -8.83
C VAL A 199 1.85 4.16 -9.62
N MET A 200 1.05 5.15 -9.22
CA MET A 200 1.04 6.47 -9.86
C MET A 200 2.37 7.21 -9.63
N ALA A 201 2.97 7.11 -8.44
CA ALA A 201 4.25 7.74 -8.10
C ALA A 201 5.42 7.20 -8.95
N ILE A 202 5.46 5.88 -9.17
CA ILE A 202 6.48 5.26 -10.05
C ILE A 202 6.39 5.80 -11.49
N GLN A 203 5.17 6.11 -11.95
CA GLN A 203 4.93 6.59 -13.31
C GLN A 203 5.06 8.11 -13.46
N ASN A 204 4.98 8.85 -12.36
CA ASN A 204 4.93 10.31 -12.37
C ASN A 204 5.74 10.91 -11.21
N GLY A 205 6.90 11.49 -11.54
CA GLY A 205 7.80 12.12 -10.57
C GLY A 205 7.16 13.29 -9.77
N ARG A 206 6.09 13.92 -10.28
CA ARG A 206 5.35 14.91 -9.50
C ARG A 206 4.58 14.24 -8.36
N VAL A 207 3.85 13.17 -8.65
CA VAL A 207 3.12 12.37 -7.62
C VAL A 207 4.10 11.84 -6.59
N LEU A 208 5.27 11.36 -7.02
CA LEU A 208 6.35 10.91 -6.12
C LEU A 208 6.75 11.98 -5.11
N ARG A 209 6.99 13.20 -5.59
CA ARG A 209 7.36 14.34 -4.73
C ARG A 209 6.21 14.79 -3.82
N GLU A 210 4.98 14.79 -4.30
CA GLU A 210 3.78 15.08 -3.49
C GLU A 210 3.58 14.07 -2.37
N MET A 211 4.04 12.83 -2.55
CA MET A 211 4.08 11.81 -1.51
C MET A 211 5.24 11.99 -0.52
N GLY A 212 6.17 12.90 -0.78
CA GLY A 212 7.37 13.12 0.04
C GLY A 212 8.46 12.05 -0.17
N LEU A 213 8.37 11.25 -1.24
CA LEU A 213 9.36 10.24 -1.58
C LEU A 213 10.49 10.85 -2.42
N LYS A 214 11.72 10.39 -2.20
CA LYS A 214 12.91 10.89 -2.89
C LYS A 214 13.14 10.16 -4.22
N ASN A 215 12.95 8.84 -4.21
CA ASN A 215 13.22 7.96 -5.34
C ASN A 215 12.04 7.04 -5.64
N PRO A 216 11.84 6.60 -6.89
CA PRO A 216 10.86 5.56 -7.22
C PRO A 216 11.09 4.24 -6.46
N SER A 217 12.34 3.94 -6.07
CA SER A 217 12.70 2.78 -5.24
C SER A 217 12.08 2.82 -3.85
N ASP A 218 11.85 4.01 -3.28
CA ASP A 218 11.21 4.17 -1.97
C ASP A 218 9.80 3.55 -1.97
N CYS A 219 9.14 3.53 -3.15
CA CYS A 219 7.84 2.86 -3.30
C CYS A 219 7.88 1.36 -2.96
N LEU A 220 9.05 0.71 -3.06
CA LEU A 220 9.19 -0.71 -2.70
C LEU A 220 9.08 -0.90 -1.19
N SER A 221 9.75 -0.06 -0.40
CA SER A 221 9.68 -0.06 1.06
C SER A 221 8.26 0.20 1.55
N TYR A 222 7.58 1.20 0.99
CA TYR A 222 6.19 1.50 1.30
C TYR A 222 5.24 0.35 0.93
N ARG A 223 5.49 -0.33 -0.20
CA ARG A 223 4.71 -1.51 -0.60
C ARG A 223 4.87 -2.66 0.40
N VAL A 224 6.10 -2.92 0.89
CA VAL A 224 6.36 -3.93 1.93
C VAL A 224 5.56 -3.56 3.17
N ALA A 225 5.71 -2.33 3.67
CA ALA A 225 5.04 -1.87 4.88
C ALA A 225 3.51 -2.02 4.80
N VAL A 226 2.89 -1.58 3.70
CA VAL A 226 1.44 -1.68 3.50
C VAL A 226 0.97 -3.12 3.53
N LYS A 227 1.69 -4.02 2.83
CA LYS A 227 1.30 -5.44 2.80
C LYS A 227 1.58 -6.15 4.12
N SER A 228 2.58 -5.72 4.88
CA SER A 228 2.85 -6.26 6.21
C SER A 228 1.78 -5.82 7.21
N ILE A 229 1.32 -4.55 7.17
CA ILE A 229 0.22 -4.09 8.04
C ILE A 229 -1.11 -4.80 7.70
N GLU A 230 -1.42 -5.01 6.42
CA GLU A 230 -2.60 -5.77 5.99
C GLU A 230 -2.54 -7.21 6.56
N ARG A 231 -1.39 -7.88 6.45
CA ARG A 231 -1.22 -9.22 7.02
C ARG A 231 -1.35 -9.25 8.55
N VAL A 232 -0.92 -8.19 9.23
CA VAL A 232 -1.15 -8.07 10.69
C VAL A 232 -2.65 -8.03 11.01
N ALA A 233 -3.46 -7.34 10.19
CA ALA A 233 -4.91 -7.33 10.33
C ALA A 233 -5.52 -8.72 10.04
N ASP A 234 -5.08 -9.40 8.97
CA ASP A 234 -5.46 -10.79 8.66
C ASP A 234 -5.19 -11.73 9.85
N HIS A 235 -4.02 -11.60 10.51
CA HIS A 235 -3.67 -12.40 11.68
C HIS A 235 -4.49 -12.02 12.92
N ALA A 236 -4.88 -10.76 13.08
CA ALA A 236 -5.82 -10.37 14.13
C ALA A 236 -7.20 -11.01 13.92
N CYS A 237 -7.70 -11.06 12.68
CA CYS A 237 -8.90 -11.82 12.32
C CYS A 237 -8.74 -13.31 12.63
N SER A 238 -7.59 -13.89 12.30
CA SER A 238 -7.27 -15.29 12.58
C SER A 238 -7.28 -15.62 14.08
N ILE A 239 -6.72 -14.74 14.93
CA ILE A 239 -6.79 -14.84 16.40
C ILE A 239 -8.25 -14.77 16.86
N ALA A 240 -9.03 -13.81 16.35
CA ALA A 240 -10.44 -13.65 16.68
C ALA A 240 -11.26 -14.90 16.30
N GLU A 241 -11.04 -15.49 15.11
CA GLU A 241 -11.66 -16.75 14.72
C GLU A 241 -11.34 -17.90 15.69
N LYS A 242 -10.08 -17.97 16.16
CA LYS A 242 -9.68 -18.97 17.14
C LYS A 242 -10.36 -18.74 18.49
N ALA A 243 -10.53 -17.48 18.90
CA ALA A 243 -11.29 -17.14 20.11
C ALA A 243 -12.74 -17.62 20.02
N THR A 244 -13.39 -17.57 18.87
CA THR A 244 -14.77 -18.10 18.70
C THR A 244 -14.88 -19.62 18.82
N ARG A 245 -13.77 -20.35 18.65
CA ARG A 245 -13.73 -21.82 18.71
C ARG A 245 -13.34 -22.37 20.07
N LEU A 246 -12.90 -21.51 21.00
CA LEU A 246 -12.59 -21.94 22.36
C LEU A 246 -13.84 -22.44 23.08
N LYS A 247 -13.71 -23.54 23.81
CA LYS A 247 -14.78 -24.10 24.64
C LYS A 247 -14.75 -23.53 26.05
N ASP A 248 -13.55 -23.32 26.59
CA ASP A 248 -13.32 -22.90 27.96
C ASP A 248 -12.42 -21.66 28.02
N LYS A 249 -12.50 -20.91 29.14
CA LYS A 249 -11.56 -19.81 29.41
C LYS A 249 -10.16 -20.35 29.63
N LEU A 250 -9.18 -19.61 29.16
CA LEU A 250 -7.78 -19.96 29.36
C LEU A 250 -7.34 -19.77 30.82
N PRO A 251 -6.45 -20.63 31.33
CA PRO A 251 -5.80 -20.43 32.62
C PRO A 251 -5.05 -19.10 32.70
N LYS A 252 -5.00 -18.52 33.89
CA LYS A 252 -4.37 -17.21 34.10
C LYS A 252 -2.91 -17.18 33.70
N ASP A 253 -2.14 -18.23 34.04
CA ASP A 253 -0.72 -18.31 33.73
C ASP A 253 -0.46 -18.37 32.23
N SER A 254 -1.28 -19.17 31.49
CA SER A 254 -1.27 -19.21 30.03
C SER A 254 -1.59 -17.84 29.42
N LEU A 255 -2.64 -17.16 29.89
CA LEU A 255 -3.02 -15.82 29.41
C LEU A 255 -1.90 -14.80 29.63
N GLN A 256 -1.24 -14.81 30.79
CA GLN A 256 -0.16 -13.88 31.08
C GLN A 256 1.03 -14.03 30.12
N LYS A 257 1.35 -15.25 29.71
CA LYS A 257 2.44 -15.50 28.75
C LYS A 257 2.06 -15.07 27.34
N ILE A 258 0.82 -15.38 26.92
CA ILE A 258 0.30 -14.96 25.63
C ILE A 258 0.24 -13.43 25.52
N ASP A 259 -0.23 -12.76 26.57
CA ASP A 259 -0.32 -11.30 26.63
C ASP A 259 1.05 -10.63 26.53
N LYS A 260 2.07 -11.18 27.24
CA LYS A 260 3.45 -10.68 27.13
C LYS A 260 3.99 -10.78 25.70
N MET A 261 3.70 -11.88 25.00
CA MET A 261 4.07 -12.07 23.60
C MET A 261 3.37 -11.07 22.69
N SER A 262 2.06 -10.86 22.88
CA SER A 262 1.24 -9.90 22.15
C SER A 262 1.73 -8.45 22.34
N HIS A 263 2.09 -8.08 23.57
CA HIS A 263 2.63 -6.74 23.86
C HIS A 263 3.94 -6.48 23.11
N LEU A 264 4.85 -7.46 23.04
CA LEU A 264 6.08 -7.33 22.26
C LEU A 264 5.75 -7.14 20.78
N ALA A 265 4.88 -7.98 20.22
CA ALA A 265 4.51 -7.90 18.80
C ALA A 265 3.94 -6.52 18.42
N LEU A 266 3.06 -5.96 19.25
CA LEU A 266 2.50 -4.63 19.05
C LEU A 266 3.52 -3.50 19.25
N SER A 267 4.47 -3.66 20.21
CA SER A 267 5.55 -2.68 20.38
C SER A 267 6.44 -2.64 19.15
N VAL A 268 6.88 -3.80 18.66
CA VAL A 268 7.68 -3.92 17.43
C VAL A 268 6.94 -3.32 16.24
N LEU A 269 5.64 -3.59 16.10
CA LEU A 269 4.82 -3.01 15.03
C LEU A 269 4.77 -1.47 15.11
N GLY A 270 4.59 -0.92 16.30
CA GLY A 270 4.55 0.53 16.49
C GLY A 270 5.88 1.20 16.15
N ASP A 271 6.98 0.63 16.66
CA ASP A 271 8.32 1.16 16.42
C ASP A 271 8.72 1.06 14.94
N SER A 272 8.37 -0.04 14.26
CA SER A 272 8.67 -0.22 12.82
C SER A 272 7.92 0.77 11.94
N VAL A 273 6.63 1.01 12.19
CA VAL A 273 5.87 2.01 11.44
C VAL A 273 6.39 3.42 11.71
N GLU A 274 6.75 3.73 12.96
CA GLU A 274 7.32 5.04 13.29
C GLU A 274 8.69 5.23 12.65
N ALA A 275 9.55 4.20 12.64
CA ALA A 275 10.84 4.22 11.95
C ALA A 275 10.69 4.52 10.45
N LEU A 276 9.75 3.87 9.77
CA LEU A 276 9.44 4.12 8.37
C LEU A 276 8.98 5.56 8.14
N LEU A 277 7.98 6.03 8.91
CA LEU A 277 7.37 7.34 8.71
C LEU A 277 8.30 8.50 9.07
N ARG A 278 9.23 8.31 10.02
CA ARG A 278 10.26 9.28 10.41
C ARG A 278 11.56 9.15 9.63
N ARG A 279 11.72 8.08 8.86
CA ARG A 279 12.97 7.74 8.19
C ARG A 279 14.13 7.55 9.19
N ASP A 280 13.87 6.83 10.28
CA ASP A 280 14.81 6.64 11.37
C ASP A 280 15.47 5.26 11.28
N TYR A 281 16.69 5.23 10.71
CA TYR A 281 17.49 4.01 10.57
C TYR A 281 17.78 3.34 11.93
N GLN A 282 18.15 4.12 12.94
CA GLN A 282 18.56 3.58 14.24
C GLN A 282 17.39 2.95 14.99
N LEU A 283 16.21 3.58 14.90
CA LEU A 283 15.00 3.00 15.46
C LEU A 283 14.64 1.70 14.73
N ALA A 284 14.77 1.67 13.39
CA ALA A 284 14.49 0.48 12.59
C ALA A 284 15.42 -0.69 12.98
N ASP A 285 16.73 -0.46 13.03
CA ASP A 285 17.75 -1.45 13.40
C ASP A 285 17.47 -2.05 14.78
N LYS A 286 17.26 -1.19 15.79
CA LYS A 286 16.89 -1.62 17.14
C LYS A 286 15.57 -2.42 17.19
N THR A 287 14.65 -2.09 16.29
CA THR A 287 13.34 -2.76 16.24
C THR A 287 13.47 -4.18 15.69
N VAL A 288 14.34 -4.38 14.69
CA VAL A 288 14.68 -5.73 14.17
C VAL A 288 15.27 -6.58 15.28
N ASP A 289 16.29 -6.08 16.01
CA ASP A 289 16.90 -6.79 17.12
C ASP A 289 15.86 -7.18 18.21
N ASN A 290 14.95 -6.24 18.52
CA ASN A 290 13.93 -6.49 19.54
C ASN A 290 12.90 -7.55 19.07
N SER A 291 12.62 -7.64 17.77
CA SER A 291 11.66 -8.59 17.22
C SER A 291 12.08 -10.06 17.44
N GLU A 292 13.39 -10.35 17.48
CA GLU A 292 13.92 -11.69 17.67
C GLU A 292 13.49 -12.33 19.00
N ASN A 293 13.21 -11.50 20.03
CA ASN A 293 12.75 -11.99 21.32
C ASN A 293 11.39 -12.70 21.27
N ILE A 294 10.64 -12.57 20.15
CA ILE A 294 9.32 -13.18 20.00
C ILE A 294 9.37 -14.71 20.09
N HIS A 295 10.45 -15.33 19.59
CA HIS A 295 10.61 -16.79 19.58
C HIS A 295 10.74 -17.35 21.00
N SER A 296 11.52 -16.70 21.85
CA SER A 296 11.67 -17.13 23.24
C SER A 296 10.37 -16.99 24.04
N LEU A 297 9.57 -15.93 23.76
CA LEU A 297 8.27 -15.75 24.38
C LEU A 297 7.23 -16.75 23.88
N GLU A 298 7.30 -17.15 22.61
CA GLU A 298 6.44 -18.20 22.04
C GLU A 298 6.73 -19.55 22.73
N ASP A 299 8.01 -19.91 22.89
CA ASP A 299 8.40 -21.16 23.55
C ASP A 299 7.98 -21.19 25.03
N ASP A 300 8.15 -20.07 25.75
CA ASP A 300 7.65 -19.89 27.11
C ASP A 300 6.12 -20.09 27.18
N ALA A 301 5.37 -19.50 26.26
CA ALA A 301 3.92 -19.61 26.23
C ALA A 301 3.48 -21.06 25.92
N LYS A 302 4.12 -21.73 24.95
CA LYS A 302 3.87 -23.15 24.62
C LYS A 302 4.09 -24.06 25.83
N ALA A 303 5.19 -23.87 26.57
CA ALA A 303 5.52 -24.67 27.76
C ALA A 303 4.46 -24.54 28.85
N VAL A 304 3.93 -23.31 29.09
CA VAL A 304 2.87 -23.10 30.10
C VAL A 304 1.54 -23.68 29.65
N ILE A 305 1.17 -23.55 28.36
CA ILE A 305 -0.05 -24.14 27.80
C ILE A 305 -0.06 -25.67 27.94
N GLU A 306 1.10 -26.32 27.76
CA GLU A 306 1.25 -27.77 27.96
C GLU A 306 1.14 -28.15 29.44
N LYS A 307 1.79 -27.40 30.33
CA LYS A 307 1.73 -27.59 31.80
C LYS A 307 0.30 -27.46 32.30
N ASP A 308 -0.44 -26.45 31.86
CA ASP A 308 -1.81 -26.15 32.25
C ASP A 308 -2.83 -27.13 31.64
N LYS A 309 -2.39 -28.02 30.74
CA LYS A 309 -3.21 -28.99 30.02
C LYS A 309 -4.45 -28.36 29.37
N VAL A 310 -4.23 -27.21 28.69
CA VAL A 310 -5.31 -26.48 28.05
C VAL A 310 -6.04 -27.38 27.04
N HIS A 311 -7.36 -27.50 27.16
CA HIS A 311 -8.17 -28.40 26.36
C HIS A 311 -8.02 -28.15 24.86
N ASP A 312 -8.04 -26.88 24.44
CA ASP A 312 -7.92 -26.45 23.03
C ASP A 312 -6.48 -26.04 22.67
N SER A 313 -5.46 -26.72 23.25
CA SER A 313 -4.03 -26.34 23.12
C SER A 313 -3.57 -26.18 21.66
N ALA A 314 -4.06 -27.01 20.73
CA ALA A 314 -3.73 -26.90 19.32
C ALA A 314 -4.21 -25.57 18.72
N ASN A 315 -5.44 -25.17 19.05
CA ASN A 315 -6.03 -23.91 18.57
C ASN A 315 -5.29 -22.69 19.15
N ILE A 316 -4.87 -22.77 20.42
CA ILE A 316 -4.09 -21.72 21.07
C ILE A 316 -2.66 -21.64 20.49
N LYS A 317 -2.01 -22.77 20.21
CA LYS A 317 -0.71 -22.77 19.55
C LYS A 317 -0.76 -22.09 18.17
N LEU A 318 -1.84 -22.25 17.42
CA LEU A 318 -2.07 -21.51 16.18
C LEU A 318 -2.29 -19.99 16.41
N ALA A 319 -2.91 -19.60 17.53
CA ALA A 319 -3.01 -18.19 17.89
C ALA A 319 -1.64 -17.60 18.29
N LEU A 320 -0.78 -18.36 18.95
CA LEU A 320 0.61 -17.93 19.20
C LEU A 320 1.38 -17.71 17.92
N GLU A 321 1.17 -18.59 16.92
CA GLU A 321 1.77 -18.40 15.59
C GLU A 321 1.32 -17.09 14.94
N ASP A 322 0.02 -16.74 15.02
CA ASP A 322 -0.49 -15.45 14.50
C ASP A 322 0.16 -14.26 15.19
N ILE A 323 0.37 -14.33 16.54
CA ILE A 323 1.05 -13.27 17.29
C ILE A 323 2.52 -13.18 16.86
N ARG A 324 3.21 -14.31 16.69
CA ARG A 324 4.58 -14.34 16.20
C ARG A 324 4.68 -13.72 14.80
N ARG A 325 3.76 -14.08 13.88
CA ARG A 325 3.69 -13.49 12.54
C ARG A 325 3.51 -11.99 12.57
N THR A 326 2.74 -11.45 13.52
CA THR A 326 2.61 -10.00 13.69
C THR A 326 3.97 -9.34 13.94
N ALA A 327 4.83 -9.93 14.80
CA ALA A 327 6.17 -9.41 15.05
C ALA A 327 7.10 -9.57 13.84
N GLU A 328 7.02 -10.67 13.11
CA GLU A 328 7.82 -10.92 11.91
C GLU A 328 7.47 -9.91 10.80
N TYR A 329 6.18 -9.64 10.54
CA TYR A 329 5.79 -8.60 9.57
C TYR A 329 6.16 -7.20 10.03
N ALA A 330 6.19 -6.95 11.33
CA ALA A 330 6.70 -5.69 11.86
C ALA A 330 8.22 -5.55 11.62
N SER A 331 8.99 -6.65 11.74
CA SER A 331 10.41 -6.67 11.37
C SER A 331 10.60 -6.38 9.87
N ASP A 332 9.80 -6.96 8.99
CA ASP A 332 9.83 -6.65 7.53
C ASP A 332 9.65 -5.14 7.27
N ILE A 333 8.78 -4.46 8.03
CA ILE A 333 8.59 -3.01 7.92
C ILE A 333 9.84 -2.26 8.37
N ALA A 334 10.47 -2.68 9.48
CA ALA A 334 11.69 -2.06 9.98
C ALA A 334 12.85 -2.23 8.98
N GLU A 335 13.04 -3.43 8.43
CA GLU A 335 14.02 -3.68 7.37
C GLU A 335 13.77 -2.82 6.13
N ALA A 336 12.51 -2.66 5.73
CA ALA A 336 12.15 -1.77 4.63
C ALA A 336 12.49 -0.30 4.93
N ALA A 337 12.33 0.15 6.17
CA ALA A 337 12.73 1.49 6.61
C ALA A 337 14.26 1.67 6.58
N MET A 338 15.04 0.64 7.00
CA MET A 338 16.50 0.64 6.88
C MET A 338 16.94 0.76 5.42
N ASN A 339 16.34 -0.01 4.52
CA ASN A 339 16.65 0.03 3.09
C ASN A 339 16.39 1.40 2.46
N GLU A 340 15.33 2.11 2.91
CA GLU A 340 15.00 3.45 2.43
C GLU A 340 15.97 4.52 2.95
N THR A 341 16.55 4.31 4.12
CA THR A 341 17.35 5.32 4.85
C THR A 341 18.84 5.05 4.86
N ILE A 342 19.29 3.94 4.28
CA ILE A 342 20.72 3.53 4.29
C ILE A 342 21.64 4.63 3.79
N ASP A 343 21.23 5.39 2.79
CA ASP A 343 22.01 6.49 2.21
C ASP A 343 22.28 7.65 3.19
N GLU A 344 21.54 7.71 4.30
CA GLU A 344 21.68 8.74 5.33
C GLU A 344 22.73 8.38 6.40
N VAL A 345 23.12 7.10 6.46
CA VAL A 345 24.07 6.57 7.47
C VAL A 345 25.40 6.11 6.89
N ILE A 346 25.53 6.01 5.55
CA ILE A 346 26.78 5.64 4.87
C ILE A 346 27.50 6.85 4.31
N GLU A 347 28.85 6.86 4.38
CA GLU A 347 29.67 7.83 3.68
C GLU A 347 29.82 7.46 2.21
N LYS A 348 29.33 8.30 1.30
CA LYS A 348 29.52 8.12 -0.14
C LYS A 348 30.88 8.67 -0.57
N HIS A 349 31.84 7.81 -0.86
CA HIS A 349 33.08 8.21 -1.52
C HIS A 349 32.79 8.56 -3.00
N SER A 350 32.82 9.85 -3.34
CA SER A 350 32.77 10.27 -4.74
C SER A 350 34.07 9.83 -5.43
N THR A 351 34.04 8.74 -6.17
CA THR A 351 35.08 8.45 -7.17
C THR A 351 34.95 9.48 -8.29
N SER A 352 35.68 10.59 -8.19
CA SER A 352 35.95 11.46 -9.35
C SER A 352 36.70 10.61 -10.37
N ARG A 353 35.99 10.06 -11.36
CA ARG A 353 36.65 9.61 -12.59
C ARG A 353 37.08 10.87 -13.32
N ASN A 354 38.35 11.28 -13.07
CA ASN A 354 39.09 12.15 -13.98
C ASN A 354 39.29 11.35 -15.28
N ALA A 355 38.62 11.74 -16.35
CA ALA A 355 38.95 11.38 -17.73
C ALA A 355 38.90 12.65 -18.57
#